data_f1a84492171f27c6c6129b92ad787e2f
#
_entry.id   f1a84492171f27c6c6129b92ad787e2f
#
_cell.length_a   1.000
_cell.length_b   1.000
_cell.length_c   1.000
_cell.angle_alpha   90.00
_cell.angle_beta   90.00
_cell.angle_gamma   90.00
#
_symmetry.space_group_name_H-M   'P 1'
#
loop_
_entity.id
_entity.type
_entity.pdbx_description
1 polymer ?
#
loop_
_entity_poly.entity_id
_entity_poly.type
_entity_poly.pdbx_seq_one_letter_code
_entity_poly.pdbx_strand_id
1 'polypeptide(L)'
;VSLQLLSPIPGTLRNLADLSDPVFAQEIMGPGFAIIPDEVDTLNILAPTAGTLTHQLPHACALTTPDGLSILIHAGIDTVLLKGEGFSSLYQLGQQVRTGDPLITWDLRPARQAGYDLDVVVIAMQPPQTHCQLLTAPGSHLDTLVPCADIRRAPKSS
;
A
#
# COMPACT_ATOMS: atom_id res chain seq x y z
N VAL A 1 -10.06 -17.24 6.46
CA VAL A 1 -9.90 -16.63 5.14
C VAL A 1 -8.62 -15.81 5.15
N SER A 2 -7.76 -16.04 4.19
CA SER A 2 -6.51 -15.31 4.04
C SER A 2 -6.42 -14.68 2.67
N LEU A 3 -5.76 -13.52 2.60
CA LEU A 3 -5.48 -12.81 1.36
C LEU A 3 -3.98 -12.57 1.28
N GLN A 4 -3.36 -13.06 0.22
CA GLN A 4 -1.95 -12.80 -0.01
C GLN A 4 -1.78 -11.50 -0.78
N LEU A 5 -0.93 -10.61 -0.24
CA LEU A 5 -0.59 -9.35 -0.89
C LEU A 5 0.79 -9.45 -1.51
N LEU A 6 0.90 -8.94 -2.72
CA LEU A 6 2.17 -8.88 -3.45
C LEU A 6 2.80 -7.50 -3.31
N SER A 7 4.11 -7.42 -3.44
CA SER A 7 4.81 -6.14 -3.35
C SER A 7 4.39 -5.22 -4.50
N PRO A 8 3.88 -4.00 -4.18
CA PRO A 8 3.41 -3.07 -5.23
C PRO A 8 4.54 -2.34 -5.95
N ILE A 9 5.74 -2.31 -5.37
CA ILE A 9 6.93 -1.66 -5.93
C ILE A 9 8.16 -2.48 -5.54
N PRO A 10 9.27 -2.36 -6.27
CA PRO A 10 10.53 -2.91 -5.77
C PRO A 10 11.09 -2.01 -4.66
N GLY A 11 11.67 -2.61 -3.64
CA GLY A 11 12.24 -1.85 -2.54
C GLY A 11 12.46 -2.70 -1.29
N THR A 12 12.68 -2.03 -0.18
CA THR A 12 12.99 -2.65 1.10
C THR A 12 11.75 -2.75 1.98
N LEU A 13 11.43 -3.95 2.43
CA LEU A 13 10.27 -4.23 3.28
C LEU A 13 10.48 -3.66 4.69
N ARG A 14 9.44 -3.02 5.24
CA ARG A 14 9.45 -2.49 6.60
C ARG A 14 8.18 -2.87 7.34
N ASN A 15 8.30 -3.00 8.67
CA ASN A 15 7.14 -3.06 9.56
C ASN A 15 6.48 -1.68 9.64
N LEU A 16 5.15 -1.65 9.80
CA LEU A 16 4.45 -0.39 10.06
C LEU A 16 4.95 0.28 11.35
N ALA A 17 5.30 -0.51 12.36
CA ALA A 17 5.76 0.03 13.64
C ALA A 17 7.01 0.91 13.51
N ASP A 18 7.78 0.74 12.45
CA ASP A 18 9.02 1.50 12.22
C ASP A 18 8.78 2.81 11.47
N LEU A 19 7.54 3.10 11.07
CA LEU A 19 7.22 4.33 10.36
C LEU A 19 7.16 5.51 11.32
N SER A 20 7.49 6.70 10.82
CA SER A 20 7.45 7.93 11.62
C SER A 20 6.04 8.41 11.90
N ASP A 21 5.07 8.06 11.05
CA ASP A 21 3.67 8.49 11.21
C ASP A 21 2.96 7.58 12.23
N PRO A 22 2.48 8.12 13.36
CA PRO A 22 1.85 7.29 14.39
C PRO A 22 0.54 6.65 13.95
N VAL A 23 -0.19 7.24 12.99
CA VAL A 23 -1.42 6.64 12.48
C VAL A 23 -1.13 5.30 11.82
N PHE A 24 -0.05 5.23 11.04
CA PHE A 24 0.38 3.98 10.41
C PHE A 24 1.10 3.08 11.42
N ALA A 25 2.05 3.63 12.18
CA ALA A 25 2.89 2.84 13.09
C ALA A 25 2.08 2.13 14.18
N GLN A 26 0.99 2.74 14.64
CA GLN A 26 0.13 2.18 15.69
C GLN A 26 -1.04 1.37 15.10
N GLU A 27 -1.06 1.13 13.78
CA GLU A 27 -2.09 0.37 13.10
C GLU A 27 -3.51 0.92 13.33
N ILE A 28 -3.63 2.25 13.48
CA ILE A 28 -4.94 2.89 13.73
C ILE A 28 -5.89 2.63 12.56
N MET A 29 -5.38 2.62 11.33
CA MET A 29 -6.17 2.32 10.13
C MET A 29 -6.27 0.82 9.85
N GLY A 30 -5.39 0.01 10.41
CA GLY A 30 -5.34 -1.42 10.23
C GLY A 30 -3.93 -1.94 10.10
N PRO A 31 -3.77 -3.27 10.07
CA PRO A 31 -2.47 -3.91 9.89
C PRO A 31 -2.01 -3.86 8.44
N GLY A 32 -0.71 -3.98 8.21
CA GLY A 32 -0.16 -3.98 6.87
C GLY A 32 1.36 -3.98 6.89
N PHE A 33 1.92 -3.35 5.87
CA PHE A 33 3.37 -3.26 5.70
C PHE A 33 3.71 -2.00 4.90
N ALA A 34 5.01 -1.72 4.81
CA ALA A 34 5.50 -0.64 3.97
C ALA A 34 6.71 -1.11 3.17
N ILE A 35 6.98 -0.45 2.06
CA ILE A 35 8.18 -0.69 1.25
C ILE A 35 8.83 0.65 0.97
N ILE A 36 10.12 0.77 1.30
CA ILE A 36 10.92 1.93 0.90
C ILE A 36 11.31 1.71 -0.56
N PRO A 37 10.92 2.62 -1.48
CA PRO A 37 11.28 2.45 -2.89
C PRO A 37 12.80 2.45 -3.09
N ASP A 38 13.24 1.73 -4.12
CA ASP A 38 14.61 1.86 -4.61
C ASP A 38 14.85 3.31 -5.09
N GLU A 39 16.11 3.70 -5.18
CA GLU A 39 16.47 5.05 -5.64
C GLU A 39 16.16 5.21 -7.13
N VAL A 40 14.95 5.69 -7.41
CA VAL A 40 14.48 6.01 -8.76
C VAL A 40 13.78 7.36 -8.74
N ASP A 41 13.67 7.99 -9.89
CA ASP A 41 12.94 9.26 -10.02
C ASP A 41 11.46 9.04 -10.22
N THR A 42 11.09 7.97 -10.92
CA THR A 42 9.69 7.63 -11.22
C THR A 42 9.47 6.14 -11.05
N LEU A 43 8.25 5.77 -10.67
CA LEU A 43 7.83 4.38 -10.62
C LEU A 43 6.33 4.27 -10.82
N ASN A 44 5.87 3.06 -11.14
CA ASN A 44 4.45 2.72 -11.11
C ASN A 44 4.17 1.91 -9.86
N ILE A 45 3.11 2.28 -9.14
CA ILE A 45 2.63 1.49 -8.00
C ILE A 45 1.60 0.50 -8.54
N LEU A 46 1.87 -0.79 -8.35
CA LEU A 46 1.04 -1.85 -8.89
C LEU A 46 0.05 -2.36 -7.85
N ALA A 47 -1.07 -2.89 -8.33
CA ALA A 47 -2.07 -3.45 -7.44
C ALA A 47 -1.53 -4.69 -6.71
N PRO A 48 -1.47 -4.68 -5.37
CA PRO A 48 -0.99 -5.83 -4.61
C PRO A 48 -1.97 -6.99 -4.58
N THR A 49 -3.20 -6.75 -5.00
CA THR A 49 -4.27 -7.73 -5.14
C THR A 49 -5.32 -7.18 -6.09
N ALA A 50 -6.22 -8.05 -6.55
CA ALA A 50 -7.33 -7.64 -7.38
C ALA A 50 -8.48 -7.08 -6.53
N GLY A 51 -9.26 -6.20 -7.10
CA GLY A 51 -10.44 -5.62 -6.45
C GLY A 51 -11.07 -4.52 -7.26
N THR A 52 -12.04 -3.86 -6.67
CA THR A 52 -12.69 -2.69 -7.24
C THR A 52 -12.10 -1.43 -6.62
N LEU A 53 -11.76 -0.45 -7.43
CA LEU A 53 -11.24 0.82 -6.93
C LEU A 53 -12.39 1.59 -6.25
N THR A 54 -12.34 1.70 -4.93
CA THR A 54 -13.43 2.29 -4.13
C THR A 54 -13.10 3.65 -3.55
N HIS A 55 -11.83 3.99 -3.43
CA HIS A 55 -11.37 5.32 -3.01
C HIS A 55 -10.18 5.74 -3.85
N GLN A 56 -10.12 7.02 -4.16
CA GLN A 56 -9.04 7.56 -4.99
C GLN A 56 -8.70 8.98 -4.58
N LEU A 57 -7.43 9.18 -4.24
CA LEU A 57 -6.77 10.47 -4.08
C LEU A 57 -5.54 10.45 -4.98
N PRO A 58 -4.95 11.61 -5.28
CA PRO A 58 -3.74 11.59 -6.14
C PRO A 58 -2.63 10.69 -5.60
N HIS A 59 -2.39 10.70 -4.29
CA HIS A 59 -1.29 9.99 -3.63
C HIS A 59 -1.70 8.67 -2.99
N ALA A 60 -2.97 8.27 -3.08
CA ALA A 60 -3.46 7.07 -2.42
C ALA A 60 -4.72 6.54 -3.09
N CYS A 61 -4.93 5.24 -2.97
CA CYS A 61 -6.17 4.63 -3.42
C CYS A 61 -6.50 3.42 -2.56
N ALA A 62 -7.74 2.96 -2.64
CA ALA A 62 -8.16 1.75 -1.96
C ALA A 62 -8.88 0.82 -2.92
N LEU A 63 -8.57 -0.47 -2.78
CA LEU A 63 -9.22 -1.55 -3.52
C LEU A 63 -10.06 -2.36 -2.54
N THR A 64 -11.30 -2.64 -2.92
CA THR A 64 -12.15 -3.55 -2.16
C THR A 64 -12.15 -4.90 -2.85
N THR A 65 -11.69 -5.93 -2.16
CA THR A 65 -11.64 -7.30 -2.69
C THR A 65 -13.04 -7.91 -2.74
N PRO A 66 -13.24 -9.01 -3.51
CA PRO A 66 -14.53 -9.69 -3.53
C PRO A 66 -15.01 -10.13 -2.13
N ASP A 67 -14.08 -10.42 -1.22
CA ASP A 67 -14.40 -10.80 0.15
C ASP A 67 -14.72 -9.62 1.07
N GLY A 68 -14.71 -8.40 0.54
CA GLY A 68 -15.05 -7.21 1.29
C GLY A 68 -13.91 -6.58 2.08
N LEU A 69 -12.66 -7.02 1.87
CA LEU A 69 -11.50 -6.36 2.47
C LEU A 69 -11.15 -5.10 1.69
N SER A 70 -10.89 -4.02 2.40
CA SER A 70 -10.44 -2.78 1.79
C SER A 70 -8.94 -2.65 1.99
N ILE A 71 -8.21 -2.57 0.88
CA ILE A 71 -6.74 -2.48 0.89
C ILE A 71 -6.34 -1.08 0.46
N LEU A 72 -5.77 -0.33 1.39
CA LEU A 72 -5.25 1.02 1.14
C LEU A 72 -3.82 0.93 0.62
N ILE A 73 -3.54 1.66 -0.44
CA ILE A 73 -2.19 1.84 -0.97
C ILE A 73 -1.89 3.33 -0.90
N HIS A 74 -0.91 3.72 -0.10
CA HIS A 74 -0.59 5.11 0.19
C HIS A 74 0.86 5.41 -0.21
N ALA A 75 1.03 6.34 -1.14
CA ALA A 75 2.34 6.67 -1.70
C ALA A 75 3.02 7.77 -0.89
N GLY A 76 3.99 7.40 -0.07
CA GLY A 76 4.72 8.32 0.80
C GLY A 76 3.95 8.70 2.04
N ILE A 77 4.61 9.45 2.92
CA ILE A 77 4.02 9.96 4.17
C ILE A 77 4.01 11.48 4.08
N ASP A 78 2.89 12.09 4.48
CA ASP A 78 2.63 13.54 4.36
C ASP A 78 2.54 14.04 2.93
N THR A 79 2.52 13.15 1.96
CA THR A 79 2.47 13.50 0.53
C THR A 79 1.15 14.13 0.10
N VAL A 80 0.13 14.07 0.92
CA VAL A 80 -1.10 14.85 0.71
C VAL A 80 -0.81 16.34 0.59
N LEU A 81 0.25 16.82 1.24
CA LEU A 81 0.66 18.22 1.21
C LEU A 81 1.20 18.67 -0.14
N LEU A 82 1.54 17.73 -1.03
CA LEU A 82 1.97 18.03 -2.40
C LEU A 82 0.79 18.38 -3.32
N LYS A 83 -0.43 18.22 -2.87
CA LYS A 83 -1.66 18.55 -3.62
C LYS A 83 -1.71 17.91 -5.01
N GLY A 84 -1.22 16.68 -5.09
CA GLY A 84 -1.23 15.89 -6.33
C GLY A 84 0.01 16.03 -7.19
N GLU A 85 0.95 16.90 -6.85
CA GLU A 85 2.16 17.07 -7.63
C GLU A 85 3.01 15.78 -7.60
N GLY A 86 3.32 15.27 -8.77
CA GLY A 86 4.09 14.04 -8.92
C GLY A 86 3.26 12.79 -9.06
N PHE A 87 1.94 12.87 -8.95
CA PHE A 87 1.06 11.71 -8.98
C PHE A 87 0.12 11.74 -10.19
N SER A 88 -0.04 10.59 -10.84
CA SER A 88 -1.02 10.40 -11.91
C SER A 88 -1.78 9.11 -11.66
N SER A 89 -3.09 9.22 -11.53
CA SER A 89 -3.97 8.06 -11.36
C SER A 89 -4.26 7.42 -12.71
N LEU A 90 -4.19 6.10 -12.77
CA LEU A 90 -4.36 5.34 -14.02
C LEU A 90 -5.73 4.66 -14.12
N TYR A 91 -6.49 4.64 -13.03
CA TYR A 91 -7.82 4.05 -12.98
C TYR A 91 -8.82 5.04 -12.41
N GLN A 92 -10.10 4.79 -12.65
CA GLN A 92 -11.20 5.60 -12.14
C GLN A 92 -11.99 4.83 -11.10
N LEU A 93 -12.67 5.56 -10.20
CA LEU A 93 -13.53 4.95 -9.20
C LEU A 93 -14.54 4.00 -9.86
N GLY A 94 -14.72 2.84 -9.26
CA GLY A 94 -15.63 1.81 -9.72
C GLY A 94 -15.03 0.82 -10.71
N GLN A 95 -13.83 1.08 -11.22
CA GLN A 95 -13.19 0.15 -12.15
C GLN A 95 -12.67 -1.09 -11.45
N GLN A 96 -12.75 -2.22 -12.14
CA GLN A 96 -12.16 -3.47 -11.71
C GLN A 96 -10.67 -3.45 -12.01
N VAL A 97 -9.87 -3.85 -11.03
CA VAL A 97 -8.41 -3.86 -11.11
C VAL A 97 -7.92 -5.28 -10.89
N ARG A 98 -6.97 -5.71 -11.68
CA ARG A 98 -6.32 -7.02 -11.52
C ARG A 98 -5.04 -6.86 -10.74
N THR A 99 -4.64 -7.93 -10.05
CA THR A 99 -3.31 -7.97 -9.41
C THR A 99 -2.23 -7.62 -10.43
N GLY A 100 -1.37 -6.68 -10.06
CA GLY A 100 -0.27 -6.24 -10.92
C GLY A 100 -0.60 -5.09 -11.86
N ASP A 101 -1.87 -4.69 -11.96
CA ASP A 101 -2.21 -3.52 -12.77
C ASP A 101 -1.59 -2.25 -12.17
N PRO A 102 -1.03 -1.35 -13.01
CA PRO A 102 -0.49 -0.10 -12.48
C PRO A 102 -1.62 0.83 -12.03
N LEU A 103 -1.57 1.28 -10.80
CA LEU A 103 -2.60 2.13 -10.19
C LEU A 103 -2.25 3.61 -10.24
N ILE A 104 -0.99 3.93 -9.92
CA ILE A 104 -0.50 5.30 -9.79
C ILE A 104 0.88 5.34 -10.41
N THR A 105 1.11 6.33 -11.27
CA THR A 105 2.46 6.70 -11.69
C THR A 105 2.94 7.78 -10.75
N TRP A 106 4.10 7.58 -10.12
CA TRP A 106 4.63 8.49 -9.11
C TRP A 106 6.01 8.99 -9.51
N ASP A 107 6.12 10.33 -9.62
CA ASP A 107 7.39 11.03 -9.70
C ASP A 107 7.79 11.38 -8.27
N LEU A 108 8.85 10.75 -7.77
CA LEU A 108 9.25 10.87 -6.37
C LEU A 108 9.99 12.17 -6.07
N ARG A 109 10.41 12.90 -7.09
CA ARG A 109 11.25 14.10 -6.90
C ARG A 109 10.59 15.18 -6.06
N PRO A 110 9.31 15.54 -6.27
CA PRO A 110 8.67 16.54 -5.39
C PRO A 110 8.65 16.14 -3.92
N ALA A 111 8.32 14.87 -3.63
CA ALA A 111 8.30 14.37 -2.25
C ALA A 111 9.69 14.34 -1.63
N ARG A 112 10.68 13.92 -2.41
CA ARG A 112 12.08 13.90 -1.97
C ARG A 112 12.60 15.30 -1.67
N GLN A 113 12.29 16.27 -2.52
CA GLN A 113 12.69 17.67 -2.33
C GLN A 113 12.03 18.28 -1.10
N ALA A 114 10.80 17.88 -0.80
CA ALA A 114 10.07 18.33 0.40
C ALA A 114 10.54 17.65 1.67
N GLY A 115 11.38 16.62 1.57
CA GLY A 115 11.88 15.88 2.73
C GLY A 115 10.89 14.89 3.31
N TYR A 116 9.87 14.50 2.57
CA TYR A 116 8.87 13.53 3.02
C TYR A 116 9.41 12.10 2.89
N ASP A 117 8.95 11.22 3.77
CA ASP A 117 9.25 9.80 3.68
C ASP A 117 8.59 9.21 2.43
N LEU A 118 9.31 8.34 1.73
CA LEU A 118 8.87 7.80 0.45
C LEU A 118 8.24 6.41 0.57
N ASP A 119 8.05 5.90 1.77
CA ASP A 119 7.48 4.58 1.98
C ASP A 119 6.13 4.45 1.26
N VAL A 120 5.96 3.36 0.52
CA VAL A 120 4.64 2.97 0.01
C VAL A 120 4.00 2.09 1.07
N VAL A 121 2.89 2.55 1.62
CA VAL A 121 2.21 1.89 2.74
C VAL A 121 1.02 1.11 2.22
N VAL A 122 0.91 -0.15 2.61
CA VAL A 122 -0.20 -1.03 2.23
C VAL A 122 -0.89 -1.51 3.50
N ILE A 123 -2.18 -1.22 3.62
CA ILE A 123 -2.93 -1.48 4.85
C ILE A 123 -4.23 -2.20 4.52
N ALA A 124 -4.52 -3.25 5.29
CA ALA A 124 -5.86 -3.84 5.30
C ALA A 124 -6.71 -3.04 6.28
N MET A 125 -7.54 -2.13 5.74
CA MET A 125 -8.40 -1.28 6.55
C MET A 125 -9.60 -2.08 7.03
N GLN A 126 -9.90 -1.94 8.33
CA GLN A 126 -11.13 -2.54 8.89
C GLN A 126 -11.63 -3.78 8.14
N PRO A 127 -12.22 -4.73 8.75
CA PRO A 127 -12.81 -4.79 10.08
C PRO A 127 -11.83 -5.17 11.19
N PRO A 128 -12.27 -5.05 12.45
CA PRO A 128 -11.49 -5.56 13.58
C PRO A 128 -11.13 -7.02 13.41
N GLN A 129 -10.06 -7.45 14.10
CA GLN A 129 -9.57 -8.83 14.10
C GLN A 129 -8.90 -9.26 12.79
N THR A 130 -8.38 -8.30 12.03
CA THR A 130 -7.54 -8.60 10.87
C THR A 130 -6.08 -8.58 11.30
N HIS A 131 -5.31 -9.54 10.84
CA HIS A 131 -3.88 -9.65 11.14
C HIS A 131 -3.08 -9.67 9.86
N CYS A 132 -1.89 -9.09 9.89
CA CYS A 132 -0.94 -9.14 8.79
C CYS A 132 0.27 -9.95 9.23
N GLN A 133 0.59 -10.98 8.47
CA GLN A 133 1.79 -11.76 8.66
C GLN A 133 2.74 -11.50 7.49
N LEU A 134 3.92 -10.97 7.77
CA LEU A 134 4.94 -10.80 6.75
C LEU A 134 5.50 -12.15 6.34
N LEU A 135 5.67 -12.37 5.04
CA LEU A 135 6.20 -13.62 4.48
C LEU A 135 7.70 -13.57 4.31
N THR A 136 8.30 -12.39 4.47
CA THR A 136 9.72 -12.15 4.34
C THR A 136 10.16 -11.26 5.49
N ALA A 137 11.42 -11.39 5.93
CA ALA A 137 11.92 -10.59 7.04
C ALA A 137 11.96 -9.10 6.69
N PRO A 138 11.55 -8.20 7.61
CA PRO A 138 11.76 -6.77 7.42
C PRO A 138 13.23 -6.46 7.15
N GLY A 139 13.50 -5.50 6.29
CA GLY A 139 14.84 -5.17 5.82
C GLY A 139 15.24 -5.90 4.56
N SER A 140 14.47 -6.90 4.13
CA SER A 140 14.75 -7.62 2.89
C SER A 140 14.37 -6.77 1.67
N HIS A 141 15.18 -6.85 0.63
CA HIS A 141 14.84 -6.26 -0.67
C HIS A 141 13.87 -7.17 -1.41
N LEU A 142 12.81 -6.59 -1.95
CA LEU A 142 11.81 -7.29 -2.75
C LEU A 142 11.77 -6.74 -4.16
N ASP A 143 11.61 -7.63 -5.13
CA ASP A 143 11.21 -7.24 -6.48
C ASP A 143 9.72 -6.95 -6.52
N THR A 144 9.23 -6.46 -7.65
CA THR A 144 7.82 -6.18 -7.87
C THR A 144 7.01 -7.48 -7.90
N LEU A 145 5.82 -7.45 -7.30
CA LEU A 145 4.84 -8.56 -7.31
C LEU A 145 5.35 -9.85 -6.68
N VAL A 146 6.21 -9.73 -5.67
CA VAL A 146 6.63 -10.86 -4.85
C VAL A 146 5.64 -11.01 -3.69
N PRO A 147 5.17 -12.22 -3.36
CA PRO A 147 4.36 -12.41 -2.17
C PRO A 147 5.10 -11.92 -0.92
N CYS A 148 4.52 -10.95 -0.22
CA CYS A 148 5.21 -10.32 0.90
C CYS A 148 4.42 -10.32 2.20
N ALA A 149 3.10 -10.50 2.14
CA ALA A 149 2.27 -10.50 3.33
C ALA A 149 1.00 -11.32 3.14
N ASP A 150 0.56 -11.96 4.21
CA ASP A 150 -0.75 -12.59 4.29
C ASP A 150 -1.63 -11.77 5.24
N ILE A 151 -2.80 -11.41 4.78
CA ILE A 151 -3.83 -10.78 5.60
C ILE A 151 -4.80 -11.88 6.02
N ARG A 152 -4.95 -12.07 7.34
CA ARG A 152 -5.84 -13.07 7.90
C ARG A 152 -6.93 -12.40 8.69
N ARG A 153 -8.16 -12.80 8.41
CA ARG A 153 -9.31 -12.35 9.15
C ARG A 153 -9.66 -13.45 10.16
N ALA A 154 -9.83 -13.08 11.43
CA ALA A 154 -10.26 -14.04 12.44
C ALA A 154 -11.63 -14.62 12.07
N PRO A 155 -11.89 -15.90 12.35
CA PRO A 155 -13.20 -16.47 12.10
C PRO A 155 -14.26 -15.71 12.87
N LYS A 156 -15.42 -15.49 12.24
CA LYS A 156 -16.56 -14.88 12.93
C LYS A 156 -16.95 -15.79 14.09
N SER A 157 -17.01 -15.21 15.29
CA SER A 157 -17.58 -15.94 16.41
C SER A 157 -19.07 -16.16 16.14
N SER A 158 -19.46 -17.38 16.11
CA SER A 158 -20.86 -17.74 15.95
C SER A 158 -21.60 -17.62 17.27
#